data_155fd99bccd93d84ac430bf4d2167d96
#
_entry.id   155fd99bccd93d84ac430bf4d2167d96
#
_cell.length_a   1.000
_cell.length_b   1.000
_cell.length_c   1.000
_cell.angle_alpha   90.00
_cell.angle_beta   90.00
_cell.angle_gamma   90.00
#
_symmetry.space_group_name_H-M   'P 1'
#
loop_
_entity.id
_entity.type
_entity.pdbx_description
1 polymer ?
#
loop_
_entity_poly.entity_id
_entity_poly.type
_entity_poly.pdbx_seq_one_letter_code
_entity_poly.pdbx_strand_id
1 'polypeptide(L)'
;MKMTIKRFVLAALLMAASAVSASPVFNMPVVRIQPNGDTLHCFVSGDEFYHRLHDADDYTIVQNPRNGYWVYADTVHTRAGRWQVVPTQYVAGVVNPHTIAGLHPHLGVDRETWLEKQKLFDVPKGNVESPKTSGVNHGNLNNVVIFVRFSDETEITTPFSNINAMFNDSSATSTSMYSYFKKVSYNKINILTHYYPTPSGNTVVSYQDSLPRSYYQPYDSTTNTNGYQTDDERRVREFSLLERAVNYVNANSPVPSTLNIDMDNDGYVDNICFVVKGTYTGWSDLLWPHKWSLWDRQVYINGKRVYTFNLQLEGSGDHYFSSSTFCHEMFHTLGAPDLYRYYVGTNVSGVGSWDLMCSNTTPPQHMSAYT
;
A
#
# COMPACT_ATOMS: atom_id res chain seq x y z
N MET A 1 -22.74 -48.87 36.12
CA MET A 1 -21.82 -47.78 36.17
C MET A 1 -21.61 -47.32 34.72
N LYS A 2 -22.41 -46.33 34.27
CA LYS A 2 -22.39 -45.85 32.89
C LYS A 2 -21.49 -44.59 32.83
N MET A 3 -20.39 -44.69 32.13
CA MET A 3 -19.44 -43.61 31.92
C MET A 3 -19.87 -42.78 30.71
N THR A 4 -20.27 -41.53 30.93
CA THR A 4 -20.73 -40.60 29.91
C THR A 4 -19.49 -39.90 29.33
N ILE A 5 -19.15 -40.18 28.07
CA ILE A 5 -18.08 -39.54 27.34
C ILE A 5 -18.60 -38.16 26.89
N LYS A 6 -18.12 -37.09 27.51
CA LYS A 6 -18.30 -35.72 27.01
C LYS A 6 -17.44 -35.53 25.77
N ARG A 7 -18.09 -35.37 24.62
CA ARG A 7 -17.44 -34.95 23.39
C ARG A 7 -17.11 -33.46 23.53
N PHE A 8 -15.84 -33.12 23.68
CA PHE A 8 -15.34 -31.78 23.42
C PHE A 8 -15.31 -31.58 21.89
N VAL A 9 -16.22 -30.77 21.40
CA VAL A 9 -16.12 -30.20 20.04
C VAL A 9 -15.11 -29.04 20.14
N LEU A 10 -13.88 -29.29 19.75
CA LEU A 10 -12.87 -28.28 19.56
C LEU A 10 -13.22 -27.55 18.24
N ALA A 11 -13.92 -26.43 18.35
CA ALA A 11 -14.07 -25.51 17.21
C ALA A 11 -12.71 -24.88 16.93
N ALA A 12 -11.98 -25.46 15.99
CA ALA A 12 -10.83 -24.80 15.42
C ALA A 12 -11.35 -23.59 14.62
N LEU A 13 -11.29 -22.39 15.21
CA LEU A 13 -11.34 -21.16 14.44
C LEU A 13 -10.10 -21.16 13.55
N LEU A 14 -10.27 -21.51 12.29
CA LEU A 14 -9.31 -21.11 11.25
C LEU A 14 -9.42 -19.57 11.14
N MET A 15 -8.56 -18.85 11.85
CA MET A 15 -8.24 -17.49 11.49
C MET A 15 -7.50 -17.59 10.14
N ALA A 16 -8.21 -17.34 9.06
CA ALA A 16 -7.57 -17.02 7.79
C ALA A 16 -6.85 -15.69 8.03
N ALA A 17 -5.55 -15.73 8.27
CA ALA A 17 -4.70 -14.57 8.21
C ALA A 17 -4.76 -14.06 6.77
N SER A 18 -5.57 -13.04 6.54
CA SER A 18 -5.58 -12.31 5.28
C SER A 18 -4.26 -11.56 5.23
N ALA A 19 -3.29 -12.08 4.48
CA ALA A 19 -2.06 -11.39 4.20
C ALA A 19 -2.43 -10.10 3.46
N VAL A 20 -2.15 -8.96 4.04
CA VAL A 20 -2.24 -7.68 3.34
C VAL A 20 -0.90 -7.43 2.68
N SER A 21 -0.98 -7.16 1.44
CA SER A 21 0.10 -7.19 0.48
C SER A 21 0.18 -5.84 -0.23
N ALA A 22 1.39 -5.39 -0.52
CA ALA A 22 1.64 -4.43 -1.59
C ALA A 22 1.43 -5.09 -2.97
N SER A 23 1.31 -6.39 -3.02
CA SER A 23 0.79 -7.16 -4.14
C SER A 23 -0.73 -6.98 -4.26
N PRO A 24 -1.34 -7.36 -5.40
CA PRO A 24 -2.76 -7.19 -5.60
C PRO A 24 -3.55 -7.82 -4.45
N VAL A 25 -4.53 -7.11 -3.97
CA VAL A 25 -5.47 -7.65 -2.97
C VAL A 25 -6.65 -8.27 -3.66
N PHE A 26 -7.16 -9.35 -3.08
CA PHE A 26 -8.35 -10.03 -3.56
C PHE A 26 -9.32 -10.24 -2.41
N ASN A 27 -10.56 -9.82 -2.61
CA ASN A 27 -11.66 -10.00 -1.66
C ASN A 27 -11.33 -9.48 -0.25
N MET A 28 -10.62 -8.35 -0.16
CA MET A 28 -10.36 -7.72 1.14
C MET A 28 -11.66 -7.10 1.66
N PRO A 29 -12.17 -7.52 2.84
CA PRO A 29 -13.43 -7.01 3.35
C PRO A 29 -13.30 -5.55 3.76
N VAL A 30 -14.27 -4.74 3.35
CA VAL A 30 -14.40 -3.33 3.70
C VAL A 30 -15.86 -2.98 3.99
N VAL A 31 -16.05 -1.90 4.71
CA VAL A 31 -17.37 -1.37 5.03
C VAL A 31 -17.55 0.00 4.37
N ARG A 32 -18.72 0.22 3.81
CA ARG A 32 -19.20 1.54 3.35
C ARG A 32 -20.49 1.89 4.05
N ILE A 33 -20.76 3.16 4.18
CA ILE A 33 -22.01 3.66 4.73
C ILE A 33 -22.83 4.25 3.59
N GLN A 34 -24.07 3.80 3.46
CA GLN A 34 -25.04 4.37 2.54
C GLN A 34 -25.52 5.74 3.06
N PRO A 35 -25.97 6.67 2.20
CA PRO A 35 -26.48 7.98 2.63
C PRO A 35 -27.62 7.94 3.64
N ASN A 36 -28.38 6.85 3.68
CA ASN A 36 -29.45 6.63 4.66
C ASN A 36 -28.96 6.08 6.02
N GLY A 37 -27.63 5.87 6.17
CA GLY A 37 -27.00 5.31 7.37
C GLY A 37 -26.85 3.79 7.37
N ASP A 38 -27.35 3.08 6.38
CA ASP A 38 -27.20 1.61 6.30
C ASP A 38 -25.73 1.23 6.06
N THR A 39 -25.33 0.14 6.67
CA THR A 39 -23.99 -0.42 6.52
C THR A 39 -23.94 -1.37 5.32
N LEU A 40 -23.04 -1.11 4.39
CA LEU A 40 -22.74 -1.98 3.24
C LEU A 40 -21.43 -2.73 3.51
N HIS A 41 -21.51 -4.05 3.66
CA HIS A 41 -20.34 -4.94 3.67
C HIS A 41 -20.00 -5.31 2.24
N CYS A 42 -18.79 -5.01 1.83
CA CYS A 42 -18.29 -5.29 0.48
C CYS A 42 -16.82 -5.67 0.52
N PHE A 43 -16.22 -5.84 -0.64
CA PHE A 43 -14.83 -6.23 -0.77
C PHE A 43 -14.10 -5.28 -1.72
N VAL A 44 -12.76 -5.26 -1.56
CA VAL A 44 -11.86 -4.62 -2.52
C VAL A 44 -11.00 -5.67 -3.18
N SER A 45 -10.85 -5.55 -4.48
CA SER A 45 -9.86 -6.29 -5.27
C SER A 45 -9.16 -5.36 -6.24
N GLY A 46 -7.87 -5.55 -6.45
CA GLY A 46 -7.05 -4.76 -7.37
C GLY A 46 -5.62 -4.57 -6.89
N ASP A 47 -4.93 -3.64 -7.53
CA ASP A 47 -3.55 -3.27 -7.30
C ASP A 47 -3.42 -1.73 -7.11
N GLU A 48 -2.20 -1.22 -7.01
CA GLU A 48 -1.91 0.21 -6.84
C GLU A 48 -2.32 1.06 -8.04
N PHE A 49 -2.53 0.47 -9.23
CA PHE A 49 -2.93 1.18 -10.44
C PHE A 49 -4.44 1.23 -10.60
N TYR A 50 -5.12 0.12 -10.28
CA TYR A 50 -6.57 0.03 -10.35
C TYR A 50 -7.14 -1.00 -9.39
N HIS A 51 -8.10 -0.56 -8.61
CA HIS A 51 -8.87 -1.41 -7.70
C HIS A 51 -10.35 -1.05 -7.79
N ARG A 52 -11.20 -1.95 -7.32
CA ARG A 52 -12.64 -1.79 -7.33
C ARG A 52 -13.29 -2.35 -6.08
N LEU A 53 -14.41 -1.75 -5.69
CA LEU A 53 -15.33 -2.35 -4.73
C LEU A 53 -16.22 -3.36 -5.43
N HIS A 54 -16.56 -4.45 -4.74
CA HIS A 54 -17.49 -5.45 -5.23
C HIS A 54 -18.17 -6.21 -4.08
N ASP A 55 -19.25 -6.90 -4.35
CA ASP A 55 -19.88 -7.81 -3.40
C ASP A 55 -19.20 -9.19 -3.36
N ALA A 56 -19.79 -10.13 -2.61
CA ALA A 56 -19.25 -11.48 -2.48
C ALA A 56 -19.28 -12.31 -3.78
N ASP A 57 -20.16 -11.94 -4.71
CA ASP A 57 -20.31 -12.59 -6.01
C ASP A 57 -19.60 -11.82 -7.14
N ASP A 58 -18.72 -10.88 -6.75
CA ASP A 58 -17.86 -10.07 -7.61
C ASP A 58 -18.60 -9.08 -8.52
N TYR A 59 -19.83 -8.66 -8.17
CA TYR A 59 -20.48 -7.55 -8.82
C TYR A 59 -19.88 -6.23 -8.38
N THR A 60 -19.36 -5.46 -9.32
CA THR A 60 -18.68 -4.19 -9.05
C THR A 60 -19.63 -3.16 -8.48
N ILE A 61 -19.17 -2.44 -7.46
CA ILE A 61 -19.90 -1.40 -6.74
C ILE A 61 -19.20 -0.07 -6.96
N VAL A 62 -19.95 0.97 -7.28
CA VAL A 62 -19.47 2.34 -7.45
C VAL A 62 -20.39 3.31 -6.73
N GLN A 63 -19.89 4.48 -6.37
CA GLN A 63 -20.73 5.52 -5.81
C GLN A 63 -21.47 6.28 -6.94
N ASN A 64 -22.76 6.48 -6.78
CA ASN A 64 -23.54 7.29 -7.70
C ASN A 64 -23.34 8.78 -7.35
N PRO A 65 -22.70 9.59 -8.21
CA PRO A 65 -22.34 10.98 -7.90
C PRO A 65 -23.55 11.93 -7.76
N ARG A 66 -24.76 11.46 -8.15
CA ARG A 66 -25.97 12.30 -8.07
C ARG A 66 -26.65 12.25 -6.70
N ASN A 67 -26.49 11.13 -5.98
CA ASN A 67 -27.21 10.91 -4.72
C ASN A 67 -26.36 10.28 -3.62
N GLY A 68 -25.06 9.98 -3.91
CA GLY A 68 -24.10 9.42 -2.96
C GLY A 68 -24.28 7.93 -2.64
N TYR A 69 -25.32 7.25 -3.16
CA TYR A 69 -25.52 5.84 -2.88
C TYR A 69 -24.47 4.96 -3.55
N TRP A 70 -24.01 3.96 -2.84
CA TRP A 70 -23.23 2.86 -3.38
C TRP A 70 -24.17 1.92 -4.14
N VAL A 71 -23.94 1.79 -5.44
CA VAL A 71 -24.80 1.07 -6.38
C VAL A 71 -24.00 0.06 -7.18
N TYR A 72 -24.65 -0.95 -7.71
CA TYR A 72 -24.01 -1.84 -8.70
C TYR A 72 -23.64 -1.07 -9.96
N ALA A 73 -22.52 -1.44 -10.54
CA ALA A 73 -22.01 -0.84 -11.77
C ALA A 73 -22.44 -1.60 -13.01
N ASP A 74 -22.49 -0.89 -14.12
CA ASP A 74 -22.60 -1.42 -15.47
C ASP A 74 -21.49 -0.79 -16.32
N THR A 75 -21.40 -1.19 -17.59
CA THR A 75 -20.45 -0.61 -18.54
C THR A 75 -21.19 0.05 -19.70
N VAL A 76 -20.65 1.18 -20.13
CA VAL A 76 -21.11 1.86 -21.37
C VAL A 76 -19.96 2.03 -22.33
N HIS A 77 -20.22 1.84 -23.62
CA HIS A 77 -19.24 2.13 -24.64
C HIS A 77 -19.18 3.63 -24.93
N THR A 78 -17.99 4.19 -24.86
CA THR A 78 -17.72 5.58 -25.24
C THR A 78 -17.68 5.68 -26.78
N ARG A 79 -17.77 6.92 -27.31
CA ARG A 79 -17.61 7.18 -28.74
C ARG A 79 -16.22 6.79 -29.28
N ALA A 80 -15.22 6.69 -28.41
CA ALA A 80 -13.87 6.25 -28.78
C ALA A 80 -13.71 4.73 -28.83
N GLY A 81 -14.79 3.95 -28.67
CA GLY A 81 -14.77 2.49 -28.67
C GLY A 81 -14.28 1.86 -27.37
N ARG A 82 -14.05 2.66 -26.33
CA ARG A 82 -13.66 2.22 -24.99
C ARG A 82 -14.92 2.01 -24.15
N TRP A 83 -14.87 1.16 -23.15
CA TRP A 83 -15.93 1.09 -22.17
C TRP A 83 -15.56 1.83 -20.86
N GLN A 84 -16.57 2.31 -20.22
CA GLN A 84 -16.47 3.00 -18.95
C GLN A 84 -17.42 2.34 -17.95
N VAL A 85 -16.94 2.13 -16.74
CA VAL A 85 -17.76 1.67 -15.62
C VAL A 85 -18.62 2.84 -15.15
N VAL A 86 -19.94 2.62 -15.05
CA VAL A 86 -20.91 3.65 -14.69
C VAL A 86 -21.86 3.14 -13.61
N PRO A 87 -22.36 4.05 -12.75
CA PRO A 87 -23.35 3.69 -11.74
C PRO A 87 -24.70 3.35 -12.37
N THR A 88 -25.33 2.29 -11.89
CA THR A 88 -26.73 1.98 -12.17
C THR A 88 -27.66 2.65 -11.15
N GLN A 89 -28.94 2.32 -11.20
CA GLN A 89 -29.93 2.70 -10.18
C GLN A 89 -30.05 1.67 -9.03
N TYR A 90 -29.36 0.55 -9.10
CA TYR A 90 -29.53 -0.61 -8.22
C TYR A 90 -28.62 -0.50 -6.99
N VAL A 91 -29.22 -0.20 -5.84
CA VAL A 91 -28.48 0.02 -4.59
C VAL A 91 -27.86 -1.29 -4.09
N ALA A 92 -26.55 -1.28 -3.92
CA ALA A 92 -25.80 -2.43 -3.42
C ALA A 92 -26.20 -2.76 -1.97
N GLY A 93 -26.33 -4.07 -1.70
CA GLY A 93 -26.80 -4.58 -0.40
C GLY A 93 -28.32 -4.56 -0.23
N VAL A 94 -29.07 -3.91 -1.14
CA VAL A 94 -30.54 -3.87 -1.13
C VAL A 94 -31.13 -4.75 -2.22
N VAL A 95 -30.57 -4.67 -3.42
CA VAL A 95 -31.05 -5.42 -4.59
C VAL A 95 -30.18 -6.64 -4.80
N ASN A 96 -30.79 -7.76 -5.15
CA ASN A 96 -30.04 -8.96 -5.55
C ASN A 96 -29.55 -8.81 -7.01
N PRO A 97 -28.25 -8.68 -7.27
CA PRO A 97 -27.73 -8.43 -8.62
C PRO A 97 -28.01 -9.56 -9.60
N HIS A 98 -28.12 -10.81 -9.14
CA HIS A 98 -28.43 -11.97 -9.98
C HIS A 98 -29.81 -11.91 -10.64
N THR A 99 -30.72 -11.09 -10.11
CA THR A 99 -32.08 -10.94 -10.66
C THR A 99 -32.19 -9.83 -11.70
N ILE A 100 -31.09 -9.11 -11.94
CA ILE A 100 -31.08 -7.96 -12.85
C ILE A 100 -30.52 -8.39 -14.19
N ALA A 101 -31.38 -8.39 -15.21
CA ALA A 101 -30.98 -8.71 -16.56
C ALA A 101 -29.94 -7.70 -17.08
N GLY A 102 -28.84 -8.20 -17.60
CA GLY A 102 -27.76 -7.39 -18.18
C GLY A 102 -26.71 -6.90 -17.17
N LEU A 103 -26.90 -7.14 -15.87
CA LEU A 103 -25.85 -6.88 -14.89
C LEU A 103 -24.89 -8.05 -14.84
N HIS A 104 -23.58 -7.77 -14.90
CA HIS A 104 -22.56 -8.80 -14.96
C HIS A 104 -21.52 -8.63 -13.83
N PRO A 105 -21.03 -9.75 -13.24
CA PRO A 105 -19.89 -9.69 -12.32
C PRO A 105 -18.58 -9.38 -13.07
N HIS A 106 -17.50 -9.14 -12.31
CA HIS A 106 -16.14 -8.93 -12.80
C HIS A 106 -15.97 -7.66 -13.67
N LEU A 107 -16.84 -6.67 -13.55
CA LEU A 107 -16.69 -5.43 -14.30
C LEU A 107 -15.50 -4.61 -13.78
N GLY A 108 -14.64 -4.19 -14.70
CA GLY A 108 -13.51 -3.30 -14.45
C GLY A 108 -13.32 -2.32 -15.60
N VAL A 109 -12.29 -1.50 -15.52
CA VAL A 109 -11.90 -0.63 -16.63
C VAL A 109 -11.34 -1.44 -17.77
N ASP A 110 -11.35 -0.90 -19.00
CA ASP A 110 -10.66 -1.53 -20.12
C ASP A 110 -9.13 -1.48 -19.96
N ARG A 111 -8.43 -2.33 -20.72
CA ARG A 111 -6.97 -2.44 -20.66
C ARG A 111 -6.28 -1.11 -20.95
N GLU A 112 -6.81 -0.29 -21.83
CA GLU A 112 -6.23 0.99 -22.21
C GLU A 112 -6.34 1.99 -21.06
N THR A 113 -7.49 2.08 -20.41
CA THR A 113 -7.69 2.87 -19.19
C THR A 113 -6.74 2.41 -18.07
N TRP A 114 -6.59 1.10 -17.89
CA TRP A 114 -5.66 0.57 -16.90
C TRP A 114 -4.20 0.97 -17.22
N LEU A 115 -3.78 0.84 -18.48
CA LEU A 115 -2.44 1.28 -18.93
C LEU A 115 -2.23 2.79 -18.76
N GLU A 116 -3.27 3.60 -18.94
CA GLU A 116 -3.19 5.04 -18.68
C GLU A 116 -2.97 5.31 -17.19
N LYS A 117 -3.67 4.60 -16.31
CA LYS A 117 -3.46 4.69 -14.85
C LYS A 117 -2.05 4.24 -14.45
N GLN A 118 -1.56 3.14 -14.98
CA GLN A 118 -0.18 2.69 -14.76
C GLN A 118 0.85 3.75 -15.18
N LYS A 119 0.64 4.40 -16.33
CA LYS A 119 1.54 5.45 -16.82
C LYS A 119 1.64 6.67 -15.91
N LEU A 120 0.69 6.91 -15.03
CA LEU A 120 0.78 7.99 -14.04
C LEU A 120 1.92 7.76 -13.03
N PHE A 121 2.30 6.50 -12.82
CA PHE A 121 3.43 6.12 -12.00
C PHE A 121 4.77 6.15 -12.76
N ASP A 122 4.73 6.23 -14.10
CA ASP A 122 5.93 6.37 -14.91
C ASP A 122 6.57 7.75 -14.66
N VAL A 123 7.87 7.77 -14.51
CA VAL A 123 8.63 9.04 -14.55
C VAL A 123 8.53 9.61 -15.96
N PRO A 124 8.16 10.89 -16.13
CA PRO A 124 8.10 11.51 -17.44
C PRO A 124 9.42 11.38 -18.19
N LYS A 125 9.37 10.95 -19.45
CA LYS A 125 10.53 10.88 -20.33
C LYS A 125 11.01 12.30 -20.61
N GLY A 126 12.23 12.64 -20.21
CA GLY A 126 12.84 13.96 -20.42
C GLY A 126 14.05 14.17 -19.51
N ASN A 127 14.44 15.42 -19.29
CA ASN A 127 15.61 15.80 -18.48
C ASN A 127 15.38 15.63 -16.96
N VAL A 128 14.72 14.57 -16.52
CA VAL A 128 14.63 14.24 -15.09
C VAL A 128 15.86 13.42 -14.75
N GLU A 129 16.79 14.02 -14.00
CA GLU A 129 17.88 13.26 -13.41
C GLU A 129 17.31 12.21 -12.46
N SER A 130 17.70 10.98 -12.64
CA SER A 130 17.26 9.84 -11.84
C SER A 130 18.47 9.06 -11.33
N PRO A 131 18.33 8.31 -10.21
CA PRO A 131 19.36 7.41 -9.73
C PRO A 131 19.78 6.43 -10.81
N LYS A 132 20.97 5.88 -10.68
CA LYS A 132 21.39 4.73 -11.50
C LYS A 132 20.41 3.60 -11.31
N THR A 133 20.02 2.95 -12.39
CA THR A 133 18.93 1.96 -12.44
C THR A 133 19.21 0.64 -11.70
N SER A 134 20.40 0.44 -11.21
CA SER A 134 20.74 -0.69 -10.33
C SER A 134 21.00 -0.12 -8.94
N GLY A 135 19.99 -0.18 -8.08
CA GLY A 135 20.20 0.12 -6.67
C GLY A 135 21.31 -0.74 -6.06
N VAL A 136 21.76 -0.35 -4.90
CA VAL A 136 22.76 -1.10 -4.14
C VAL A 136 22.23 -2.49 -3.84
N ASN A 137 22.76 -3.51 -4.49
CA ASN A 137 22.34 -4.90 -4.33
C ASN A 137 23.33 -5.75 -3.50
N HIS A 138 24.33 -5.13 -2.87
CA HIS A 138 25.29 -5.77 -1.98
C HIS A 138 25.85 -4.77 -0.96
N GLY A 139 26.34 -5.27 0.18
CA GLY A 139 26.91 -4.47 1.26
C GLY A 139 25.86 -4.00 2.28
N ASN A 140 26.05 -2.81 2.85
CA ASN A 140 25.18 -2.28 3.92
C ASN A 140 24.33 -1.12 3.38
N LEU A 141 23.07 -1.37 3.10
CA LEU A 141 22.09 -0.34 2.74
C LEU A 141 21.46 0.24 4.02
N ASN A 142 21.50 1.56 4.18
CA ASN A 142 20.83 2.26 5.27
C ASN A 142 19.46 2.77 4.81
N ASN A 143 18.41 2.09 5.25
CA ASN A 143 17.03 2.49 5.00
C ASN A 143 16.61 3.55 6.01
N VAL A 144 16.13 4.69 5.54
CA VAL A 144 15.61 5.77 6.38
C VAL A 144 14.09 5.64 6.48
N VAL A 145 13.55 5.59 7.70
CA VAL A 145 12.09 5.55 7.94
C VAL A 145 11.62 6.85 8.56
N ILE A 146 10.58 7.43 7.98
CA ILE A 146 9.85 8.59 8.52
C ILE A 146 8.42 8.16 8.82
N PHE A 147 8.02 8.29 10.10
CA PHE A 147 6.64 8.08 10.48
C PHE A 147 5.82 9.35 10.22
N VAL A 148 4.60 9.17 9.70
CA VAL A 148 3.71 10.28 9.30
C VAL A 148 2.33 10.07 9.90
N ARG A 149 1.74 11.14 10.47
CA ARG A 149 0.34 11.20 10.86
C ARG A 149 -0.29 12.53 10.41
N PHE A 150 -1.59 12.59 10.40
CA PHE A 150 -2.32 13.77 9.94
C PHE A 150 -2.75 14.69 11.11
N SER A 151 -3.18 15.92 10.79
CA SER A 151 -3.51 16.94 11.82
C SER A 151 -4.62 16.52 12.77
N ASP A 152 -5.51 15.66 12.31
CA ASP A 152 -6.67 15.13 13.05
C ASP A 152 -6.37 13.82 13.81
N GLU A 153 -5.10 13.42 13.91
CA GLU A 153 -4.69 12.16 14.52
C GLU A 153 -3.76 12.34 15.72
N THR A 154 -3.88 11.45 16.67
CA THR A 154 -2.92 11.27 17.77
C THR A 154 -1.66 10.56 17.29
N GLU A 155 -0.62 10.50 18.12
CA GLU A 155 0.60 9.74 17.82
C GLU A 155 0.31 8.24 17.57
N ILE A 156 1.20 7.58 16.82
CA ILE A 156 1.22 6.14 16.61
C ILE A 156 1.32 5.44 17.96
N THR A 157 0.38 4.54 18.24
CA THR A 157 0.29 3.83 19.52
C THR A 157 0.96 2.47 19.53
N THR A 158 1.31 1.95 18.36
CA THR A 158 2.08 0.70 18.24
C THR A 158 3.44 0.88 18.90
N PRO A 159 3.82 0.03 19.87
CA PRO A 159 5.11 0.12 20.54
C PRO A 159 6.25 0.11 19.53
N PHE A 160 7.21 1.06 19.68
CA PHE A 160 8.33 1.14 18.76
C PHE A 160 9.14 -0.15 18.68
N SER A 161 9.29 -0.88 19.79
CA SER A 161 9.96 -2.19 19.81
C SER A 161 9.33 -3.20 18.82
N ASN A 162 8.01 -3.19 18.66
CA ASN A 162 7.32 -4.08 17.74
C ASN A 162 7.63 -3.71 16.28
N ILE A 163 7.62 -2.41 15.99
CA ILE A 163 7.96 -1.90 14.66
C ILE A 163 9.42 -2.21 14.34
N ASN A 164 10.33 -1.86 15.26
CA ASN A 164 11.76 -2.10 15.06
C ASN A 164 12.08 -3.60 14.89
N ALA A 165 11.34 -4.48 15.56
CA ALA A 165 11.52 -5.93 15.39
C ALA A 165 11.19 -6.38 13.95
N MET A 166 10.20 -5.80 13.29
CA MET A 166 9.87 -6.13 11.90
C MET A 166 10.93 -5.67 10.90
N PHE A 167 11.64 -4.59 11.22
CA PHE A 167 12.71 -4.09 10.35
C PHE A 167 14.08 -4.69 10.68
N ASN A 168 14.48 -4.72 11.95
CA ASN A 168 15.88 -4.86 12.37
C ASN A 168 16.18 -6.10 13.23
N ASP A 169 15.18 -6.93 13.60
CA ASP A 169 15.49 -8.11 14.41
C ASP A 169 16.45 -9.05 13.65
N SER A 170 17.63 -9.29 14.26
CA SER A 170 18.70 -10.10 13.69
C SER A 170 18.75 -11.52 14.26
N SER A 171 17.77 -11.95 15.05
CA SER A 171 17.71 -13.30 15.61
C SER A 171 17.60 -14.36 14.52
N ALA A 172 18.11 -15.55 14.76
CA ALA A 172 18.20 -16.63 13.75
C ALA A 172 16.83 -17.08 13.21
N THR A 173 15.77 -16.90 14.02
CA THR A 173 14.39 -17.27 13.66
C THR A 173 13.57 -16.08 13.16
N SER A 174 14.16 -14.88 13.12
CA SER A 174 13.47 -13.67 12.70
C SER A 174 13.10 -13.69 11.22
N THR A 175 11.96 -13.07 10.92
CA THR A 175 11.47 -12.78 9.57
C THR A 175 11.45 -11.27 9.29
N SER A 176 12.24 -10.50 10.05
CA SER A 176 12.42 -9.07 9.82
C SER A 176 13.00 -8.79 8.42
N MET A 177 12.86 -7.55 7.97
CA MET A 177 13.50 -7.12 6.70
C MET A 177 15.01 -7.38 6.71
N TYR A 178 15.71 -7.05 7.80
CA TYR A 178 17.14 -7.33 7.94
C TYR A 178 17.47 -8.83 7.77
N SER A 179 16.80 -9.69 8.53
CA SER A 179 17.06 -11.14 8.52
C SER A 179 16.67 -11.78 7.19
N TYR A 180 15.58 -11.30 6.59
CA TYR A 180 15.11 -11.77 5.29
C TYR A 180 16.13 -11.47 4.18
N PHE A 181 16.53 -10.21 3.99
CA PHE A 181 17.47 -9.83 2.94
C PHE A 181 18.84 -10.46 3.13
N LYS A 182 19.30 -10.55 4.37
CA LYS A 182 20.53 -11.26 4.70
C LYS A 182 20.48 -12.72 4.26
N LYS A 183 19.35 -13.39 4.47
CA LYS A 183 19.15 -14.80 4.11
C LYS A 183 19.05 -15.00 2.61
N VAL A 184 18.16 -14.27 1.92
CA VAL A 184 17.91 -14.47 0.48
C VAL A 184 19.07 -14.03 -0.39
N SER A 185 19.90 -13.09 0.08
CA SER A 185 21.11 -12.63 -0.61
C SER A 185 22.37 -13.44 -0.26
N TYR A 186 22.27 -14.54 0.50
CA TYR A 186 23.43 -15.29 0.99
C TYR A 186 24.45 -14.41 1.73
N ASN A 187 23.97 -13.52 2.61
CA ASN A 187 24.73 -12.51 3.35
C ASN A 187 25.45 -11.47 2.47
N LYS A 188 24.96 -11.21 1.27
CA LYS A 188 25.54 -10.22 0.37
C LYS A 188 25.04 -8.80 0.65
N ILE A 189 23.81 -8.65 1.12
CA ILE A 189 23.23 -7.37 1.49
C ILE A 189 22.72 -7.39 2.93
N ASN A 190 22.99 -6.31 3.66
CA ASN A 190 22.42 -6.03 4.98
C ASN A 190 21.62 -4.75 4.87
N ILE A 191 20.32 -4.79 5.17
CA ILE A 191 19.47 -3.60 5.21
C ILE A 191 19.26 -3.19 6.66
N LEU A 192 19.84 -2.05 7.03
CA LEU A 192 19.74 -1.48 8.38
C LEU A 192 18.76 -0.32 8.37
N THR A 193 17.75 -0.36 9.22
CA THR A 193 16.71 0.67 9.26
C THR A 193 16.94 1.66 10.39
N HIS A 194 16.88 2.95 10.04
CA HIS A 194 17.04 4.09 10.92
C HIS A 194 15.78 4.95 10.90
N TYR A 195 15.37 5.47 12.06
CA TYR A 195 14.06 6.13 12.22
C TYR A 195 14.24 7.62 12.56
N TYR A 196 13.48 8.46 11.86
CA TYR A 196 13.49 9.91 12.04
C TYR A 196 12.06 10.47 11.94
N PRO A 197 11.63 11.35 12.87
CA PRO A 197 12.36 11.71 14.08
C PRO A 197 12.75 10.51 14.93
N THR A 198 13.82 10.64 15.71
CA THR A 198 14.29 9.56 16.58
C THR A 198 13.22 9.19 17.61
N PRO A 199 12.84 7.92 17.74
CA PRO A 199 11.87 7.46 18.72
C PRO A 199 12.27 7.82 20.16
N SER A 200 11.28 8.07 21.01
CA SER A 200 11.48 8.38 22.43
C SER A 200 11.17 7.15 23.29
N GLY A 201 12.20 6.47 23.75
CA GLY A 201 12.03 5.19 24.44
C GLY A 201 11.31 4.17 23.57
N ASN A 202 10.17 3.65 24.03
CA ASN A 202 9.33 2.70 23.25
C ASN A 202 8.16 3.38 22.52
N THR A 203 8.23 4.71 22.36
CA THR A 203 7.20 5.49 21.66
C THR A 203 7.72 5.97 20.31
N VAL A 204 6.94 5.78 19.27
CA VAL A 204 7.18 6.37 17.94
C VAL A 204 7.08 7.89 18.08
N VAL A 205 7.92 8.59 17.35
CA VAL A 205 7.81 10.04 17.12
C VAL A 205 7.60 10.26 15.64
N SER A 206 6.43 10.77 15.26
CA SER A 206 6.05 10.96 13.87
C SER A 206 6.04 12.44 13.47
N TYR A 207 6.25 12.70 12.18
CA TYR A 207 5.87 13.97 11.59
C TYR A 207 4.34 14.09 11.62
N GLN A 208 3.80 15.18 12.16
CA GLN A 208 2.38 15.51 12.05
C GLN A 208 2.17 16.51 10.94
N ASP A 209 1.45 16.10 9.90
CA ASP A 209 1.08 17.01 8.83
C ASP A 209 0.06 18.04 9.29
N SER A 210 0.06 19.21 8.68
CA SER A 210 -0.89 20.30 8.96
C SER A 210 -2.30 20.05 8.41
N LEU A 211 -2.44 19.09 7.49
CA LEU A 211 -3.68 18.75 6.82
C LEU A 211 -4.29 17.46 7.40
N PRO A 212 -5.62 17.33 7.40
CA PRO A 212 -6.30 16.13 7.89
C PRO A 212 -6.18 14.97 6.89
N ARG A 213 -6.37 13.74 7.38
CA ARG A 213 -6.38 12.53 6.54
C ARG A 213 -7.33 12.63 5.36
N SER A 214 -8.50 13.23 5.56
CA SER A 214 -9.54 13.39 4.53
C SER A 214 -9.04 14.16 3.29
N TYR A 215 -8.07 15.06 3.45
CA TYR A 215 -7.45 15.78 2.33
C TYR A 215 -6.72 14.84 1.37
N TYR A 216 -6.19 13.73 1.88
CA TYR A 216 -5.45 12.72 1.12
C TYR A 216 -6.30 11.53 0.67
N GLN A 217 -7.60 11.64 0.81
CA GLN A 217 -8.56 10.62 0.38
C GLN A 217 -9.37 11.12 -0.82
N PRO A 218 -9.99 10.21 -1.58
CA PRO A 218 -10.84 10.59 -2.69
C PRO A 218 -11.96 11.54 -2.27
N TYR A 219 -12.32 12.45 -3.16
CA TYR A 219 -13.47 13.34 -3.01
C TYR A 219 -14.77 12.52 -2.92
N ASP A 220 -15.61 12.92 -2.00
CA ASP A 220 -16.99 12.46 -1.88
C ASP A 220 -17.87 13.64 -1.54
N SER A 221 -18.91 13.88 -2.35
CA SER A 221 -19.78 15.04 -2.20
C SER A 221 -20.56 15.08 -0.88
N THR A 222 -20.64 13.97 -0.18
CA THR A 222 -21.39 13.80 1.07
C THR A 222 -20.47 13.67 2.29
N THR A 223 -19.42 12.89 2.17
CA THR A 223 -18.59 12.48 3.32
C THR A 223 -17.19 13.07 3.30
N ASN A 224 -16.68 13.50 2.13
CA ASN A 224 -15.33 14.06 2.00
C ASN A 224 -15.21 15.13 0.90
N THR A 225 -15.69 16.31 1.15
CA THR A 225 -15.62 17.43 0.19
C THR A 225 -14.22 18.02 0.03
N ASN A 226 -13.26 17.67 0.90
CA ASN A 226 -11.86 18.11 0.83
C ASN A 226 -10.96 17.14 0.06
N GLY A 227 -11.48 16.00 -0.35
CA GLY A 227 -10.74 14.95 -1.05
C GLY A 227 -10.24 15.38 -2.43
N TYR A 228 -9.27 14.64 -2.96
CA TYR A 228 -8.77 14.85 -4.32
C TYR A 228 -9.79 14.32 -5.35
N GLN A 229 -9.83 14.98 -6.52
CA GLN A 229 -10.77 14.65 -7.57
C GLN A 229 -10.12 14.02 -8.80
N THR A 230 -8.79 14.14 -8.93
CA THR A 230 -8.03 13.60 -10.06
C THR A 230 -6.77 12.87 -9.58
N ASP A 231 -6.26 11.97 -10.40
CA ASP A 231 -5.00 11.26 -10.12
C ASP A 231 -3.81 12.24 -10.03
N ASP A 232 -3.82 13.34 -10.78
CA ASP A 232 -2.77 14.37 -10.67
C ASP A 232 -2.84 15.12 -9.35
N GLU A 233 -4.03 15.49 -8.87
CA GLU A 233 -4.19 16.05 -7.52
C GLU A 233 -3.71 15.07 -6.45
N ARG A 234 -4.05 13.78 -6.57
CA ARG A 234 -3.58 12.72 -5.69
C ARG A 234 -2.05 12.74 -5.60
N ARG A 235 -1.38 12.65 -6.74
CA ARG A 235 0.08 12.68 -6.83
C ARG A 235 0.68 13.94 -6.21
N VAL A 236 0.16 15.12 -6.56
CA VAL A 236 0.65 16.39 -6.03
C VAL A 236 0.52 16.48 -4.51
N ARG A 237 -0.60 15.98 -3.95
CA ARG A 237 -0.85 15.98 -2.50
C ARG A 237 0.10 15.02 -1.79
N GLU A 238 0.31 13.82 -2.32
CA GLU A 238 1.27 12.85 -1.80
C GLU A 238 2.69 13.40 -1.80
N PHE A 239 3.19 13.83 -2.94
CA PHE A 239 4.55 14.36 -3.05
C PHE A 239 4.78 15.56 -2.13
N SER A 240 3.78 16.42 -1.97
CA SER A 240 3.86 17.54 -1.04
C SER A 240 3.87 17.10 0.42
N LEU A 241 3.15 16.04 0.79
CA LEU A 241 3.20 15.43 2.11
C LEU A 241 4.61 14.92 2.43
N LEU A 242 5.17 14.12 1.51
CA LEU A 242 6.48 13.50 1.70
C LEU A 242 7.61 14.54 1.74
N GLU A 243 7.54 15.58 0.89
CA GLU A 243 8.46 16.71 0.92
C GLU A 243 8.41 17.43 2.27
N ARG A 244 7.21 17.71 2.82
CA ARG A 244 7.08 18.34 4.14
C ARG A 244 7.62 17.46 5.27
N ALA A 245 7.40 16.15 5.18
CA ALA A 245 7.92 15.19 6.16
C ALA A 245 9.45 15.17 6.17
N VAL A 246 10.11 15.14 5.01
CA VAL A 246 11.58 15.21 4.92
C VAL A 246 12.10 16.54 5.43
N ASN A 247 11.49 17.66 5.05
CA ASN A 247 11.90 18.99 5.51
C ASN A 247 11.74 19.15 7.03
N TYR A 248 10.69 18.57 7.61
CA TYR A 248 10.52 18.53 9.06
C TYR A 248 11.63 17.75 9.76
N VAL A 249 11.99 16.57 9.24
CA VAL A 249 13.10 15.76 9.76
C VAL A 249 14.40 16.54 9.69
N ASN A 250 14.72 17.16 8.57
CA ASN A 250 15.93 17.98 8.42
C ASN A 250 16.02 19.12 9.46
N ALA A 251 14.88 19.71 9.80
CA ALA A 251 14.83 20.83 10.73
C ALA A 251 14.83 20.41 12.21
N ASN A 252 14.22 19.27 12.56
CA ASN A 252 13.90 18.94 13.95
C ASN A 252 14.62 17.67 14.48
N SER A 253 15.02 16.76 13.60
CA SER A 253 15.71 15.51 13.95
C SER A 253 16.58 15.04 12.78
N PRO A 254 17.60 15.84 12.41
CA PRO A 254 18.35 15.59 11.19
C PRO A 254 19.06 14.24 11.20
N VAL A 255 19.08 13.60 10.06
CA VAL A 255 19.86 12.39 9.84
C VAL A 255 21.34 12.71 10.03
N PRO A 256 22.09 11.98 10.88
CA PRO A 256 23.50 12.25 11.09
C PRO A 256 24.28 12.19 9.79
N SER A 257 25.15 13.16 9.54
CA SER A 257 25.99 13.20 8.32
C SER A 257 26.99 12.05 8.23
N THR A 258 27.22 11.34 9.36
CA THR A 258 28.04 10.13 9.42
C THR A 258 27.31 8.86 8.96
N LEU A 259 25.98 8.91 8.86
CA LEU A 259 25.21 7.80 8.31
C LEU A 259 25.29 7.86 6.77
N ASN A 260 25.90 6.85 6.17
CA ASN A 260 25.95 6.76 4.71
C ASN A 260 24.60 6.31 4.16
N ILE A 261 23.85 7.22 3.54
CA ILE A 261 22.53 6.98 2.92
C ILE A 261 22.59 6.98 1.38
N ASP A 262 23.78 7.00 0.82
CA ASP A 262 24.08 6.99 -0.62
C ASP A 262 25.34 6.13 -0.81
N MET A 263 25.16 4.83 -0.84
CA MET A 263 26.24 3.86 -0.77
C MET A 263 27.01 3.73 -2.08
N ASP A 264 26.33 3.93 -3.22
CA ASP A 264 26.96 3.90 -4.53
C ASP A 264 27.48 5.27 -4.99
N ASN A 265 27.33 6.32 -4.17
CA ASN A 265 27.76 7.69 -4.39
C ASN A 265 27.19 8.31 -5.68
N ASP A 266 25.94 8.03 -5.98
CA ASP A 266 25.27 8.61 -7.16
C ASP A 266 24.57 9.94 -6.88
N GLY A 267 24.55 10.37 -5.61
CA GLY A 267 23.96 11.64 -5.16
C GLY A 267 22.50 11.53 -4.73
N TYR A 268 21.97 10.33 -4.66
CA TYR A 268 20.61 10.03 -4.23
C TYR A 268 20.59 9.23 -2.91
N VAL A 269 19.51 9.34 -2.18
CA VAL A 269 19.26 8.49 -1.01
C VAL A 269 18.90 7.09 -1.52
N ASP A 270 19.63 6.05 -1.08
CA ASP A 270 19.45 4.66 -1.51
C ASP A 270 18.02 4.18 -1.30
N ASN A 271 17.44 4.43 -0.12
CA ASN A 271 16.03 4.17 0.17
C ASN A 271 15.50 5.02 1.32
N ILE A 272 14.27 5.49 1.15
CA ILE A 272 13.47 6.10 2.20
C ILE A 272 12.09 5.45 2.25
N CYS A 273 11.62 5.14 3.45
CA CYS A 273 10.31 4.54 3.68
C CYS A 273 9.45 5.47 4.53
N PHE A 274 8.28 5.83 4.06
CA PHE A 274 7.28 6.57 4.82
C PHE A 274 6.26 5.60 5.39
N VAL A 275 6.11 5.61 6.71
CA VAL A 275 5.11 4.80 7.42
C VAL A 275 4.01 5.72 7.90
N VAL A 276 2.87 5.68 7.22
CA VAL A 276 1.71 6.52 7.51
C VAL A 276 0.84 5.84 8.54
N LYS A 277 0.47 6.58 9.59
CA LYS A 277 -0.43 6.09 10.63
C LYS A 277 -1.75 5.60 10.05
N GLY A 278 -2.32 4.56 10.67
CA GLY A 278 -3.67 4.08 10.41
C GLY A 278 -3.76 2.91 9.46
N THR A 279 -4.99 2.58 9.14
CA THR A 279 -5.36 1.37 8.39
C THR A 279 -6.11 1.71 7.12
N TYR A 280 -6.42 0.68 6.34
CA TYR A 280 -7.29 0.75 5.16
C TYR A 280 -8.78 1.00 5.48
N THR A 281 -9.15 1.46 6.66
CA THR A 281 -10.57 1.62 7.06
C THR A 281 -11.39 2.52 6.15
N GLY A 282 -10.76 3.23 5.26
CA GLY A 282 -11.40 3.85 4.12
C GLY A 282 -10.47 3.63 2.95
N TRP A 283 -10.81 2.73 2.05
CA TRP A 283 -10.06 2.53 0.83
C TRP A 283 -9.66 3.88 0.23
N SER A 284 -8.38 4.13 0.15
CA SER A 284 -7.84 5.39 -0.36
C SER A 284 -6.71 5.06 -1.33
N ASP A 285 -6.82 5.52 -2.54
CA ASP A 285 -5.78 5.34 -3.56
C ASP A 285 -4.44 5.91 -3.14
N LEU A 286 -4.43 7.03 -2.41
CA LEU A 286 -3.21 7.70 -1.98
C LEU A 286 -2.43 6.88 -0.96
N LEU A 287 -3.12 6.22 -0.04
CA LEU A 287 -2.52 5.56 1.11
C LEU A 287 -2.34 4.06 0.89
N TRP A 288 -2.25 3.61 -0.35
CA TRP A 288 -1.86 2.25 -0.69
C TRP A 288 -0.35 2.06 -0.48
N PRO A 289 0.12 0.95 0.10
CA PRO A 289 1.55 0.62 0.08
C PRO A 289 2.05 0.53 -1.35
N HIS A 290 3.14 1.24 -1.66
CA HIS A 290 3.74 1.24 -2.99
C HIS A 290 5.16 1.80 -2.96
N LYS A 291 5.92 1.50 -4.01
CA LYS A 291 7.17 2.18 -4.35
C LYS A 291 6.93 3.19 -5.46
N TRP A 292 7.45 4.41 -5.29
CA TRP A 292 7.40 5.44 -6.35
C TRP A 292 8.63 6.34 -6.31
N SER A 293 8.57 7.46 -7.09
CA SER A 293 9.67 8.41 -7.23
C SER A 293 9.17 9.84 -7.14
N LEU A 294 9.84 10.68 -6.32
CA LEU A 294 9.58 12.11 -6.18
C LEU A 294 10.22 12.89 -7.34
N TRP A 295 9.84 12.55 -8.56
CA TRP A 295 10.51 13.05 -9.76
C TRP A 295 10.31 14.56 -9.99
N ASP A 296 9.25 15.18 -9.52
CA ASP A 296 8.96 16.61 -9.65
C ASP A 296 9.31 17.42 -8.39
N ARG A 297 9.98 16.81 -7.41
CA ARG A 297 10.41 17.45 -6.17
C ARG A 297 11.93 17.50 -6.05
N GLN A 298 12.41 18.60 -5.45
CA GLN A 298 13.83 18.81 -5.16
C GLN A 298 14.03 18.84 -3.65
N VAL A 299 13.98 17.67 -3.03
CA VAL A 299 14.10 17.50 -1.59
C VAL A 299 15.33 16.65 -1.26
N TYR A 300 16.07 17.02 -0.20
CA TYR A 300 17.39 16.46 0.10
C TYR A 300 17.54 16.09 1.56
N ILE A 301 18.34 15.07 1.85
CA ILE A 301 18.85 14.72 3.17
C ILE A 301 20.38 14.70 3.05
N ASN A 302 21.08 15.49 3.88
CA ASN A 302 22.56 15.58 3.86
C ASN A 302 23.14 15.84 2.45
N GLY A 303 22.44 16.64 1.63
CA GLY A 303 22.85 16.93 0.25
C GLY A 303 22.58 15.81 -0.76
N LYS A 304 21.98 14.70 -0.36
CA LYS A 304 21.55 13.60 -1.24
C LYS A 304 20.08 13.75 -1.57
N ARG A 305 19.73 13.64 -2.85
CA ARG A 305 18.35 13.83 -3.31
C ARG A 305 17.48 12.67 -2.87
N VAL A 306 16.36 12.95 -2.23
CA VAL A 306 15.29 11.97 -2.00
C VAL A 306 14.51 11.82 -3.29
N TYR A 307 14.62 10.67 -3.93
CA TYR A 307 13.99 10.40 -5.22
C TYR A 307 13.10 9.15 -5.14
N THR A 308 13.68 7.98 -4.93
CA THR A 308 12.92 6.73 -4.74
C THR A 308 12.42 6.63 -3.31
N PHE A 309 11.17 6.26 -3.15
CA PHE A 309 10.59 6.04 -1.83
C PHE A 309 9.64 4.83 -1.80
N ASN A 310 9.46 4.28 -0.62
CA ASN A 310 8.42 3.32 -0.28
C ASN A 310 7.41 3.98 0.64
N LEU A 311 6.12 3.80 0.39
CA LEU A 311 5.05 4.22 1.28
C LEU A 311 4.39 3.00 1.89
N GLN A 312 4.18 3.02 3.20
CA GLN A 312 3.56 1.94 3.95
C GLN A 312 2.49 2.50 4.89
N LEU A 313 1.52 1.67 5.27
CA LEU A 313 0.60 1.99 6.35
C LEU A 313 1.04 1.30 7.64
N GLU A 314 0.88 1.99 8.79
CA GLU A 314 1.16 1.39 10.09
C GLU A 314 0.29 0.15 10.34
N GLY A 315 -0.95 0.16 9.83
CA GLY A 315 -1.93 -0.84 10.16
C GLY A 315 -2.40 -0.74 11.62
N SER A 316 -3.51 -1.36 11.95
CA SER A 316 -3.93 -1.59 13.32
C SER A 316 -4.51 -2.99 13.47
N GLY A 317 -4.13 -3.70 14.53
CA GLY A 317 -4.53 -5.09 14.75
C GLY A 317 -3.76 -6.08 13.85
N ASP A 318 -4.29 -7.29 13.71
CA ASP A 318 -3.58 -8.45 13.15
C ASP A 318 -3.34 -8.41 11.63
N HIS A 319 -3.54 -7.29 10.93
CA HIS A 319 -3.72 -7.37 9.48
C HIS A 319 -2.75 -6.60 8.59
N TYR A 320 -1.96 -5.60 9.05
CA TYR A 320 -1.47 -4.62 8.06
C TYR A 320 0.02 -4.26 8.09
N PHE A 321 0.67 -4.46 9.20
CA PHE A 321 2.09 -4.15 9.33
C PHE A 321 2.89 -5.45 9.28
N SER A 322 3.41 -5.81 8.14
CA SER A 322 4.15 -7.07 8.00
C SER A 322 5.51 -6.87 7.35
N SER A 323 6.49 -7.63 7.81
CA SER A 323 7.81 -7.65 7.19
C SER A 323 7.77 -8.05 5.71
N SER A 324 6.77 -8.82 5.29
CA SER A 324 6.63 -9.23 3.89
C SER A 324 6.33 -8.06 2.96
N THR A 325 5.45 -7.13 3.38
CA THR A 325 5.17 -5.93 2.59
C THR A 325 6.40 -5.04 2.48
N PHE A 326 7.13 -4.83 3.60
CA PHE A 326 8.38 -4.06 3.55
C PHE A 326 9.43 -4.70 2.65
N CYS A 327 9.53 -6.02 2.68
CA CYS A 327 10.46 -6.75 1.83
C CYS A 327 10.08 -6.65 0.35
N HIS A 328 8.79 -6.72 0.03
CA HIS A 328 8.29 -6.57 -1.33
C HIS A 328 8.65 -5.19 -1.90
N GLU A 329 8.28 -4.11 -1.21
CA GLU A 329 8.59 -2.75 -1.67
C GLU A 329 10.11 -2.48 -1.73
N MET A 330 10.87 -3.07 -0.81
CA MET A 330 12.32 -2.95 -0.84
C MET A 330 12.93 -3.68 -2.06
N PHE A 331 12.34 -4.79 -2.50
CA PHE A 331 12.77 -5.43 -3.74
C PHE A 331 12.56 -4.55 -4.97
N HIS A 332 11.48 -3.77 -5.01
CA HIS A 332 11.31 -2.76 -6.05
C HIS A 332 12.41 -1.70 -6.03
N THR A 333 12.87 -1.29 -4.84
CA THR A 333 14.03 -0.39 -4.72
C THR A 333 15.29 -1.04 -5.26
N LEU A 334 15.47 -2.36 -5.07
CA LEU A 334 16.59 -3.12 -5.59
C LEU A 334 16.46 -3.47 -7.10
N GLY A 335 15.34 -3.11 -7.73
CA GLY A 335 15.10 -3.26 -9.16
C GLY A 335 14.24 -4.46 -9.59
N ALA A 336 13.70 -5.23 -8.65
CA ALA A 336 12.83 -6.35 -8.97
C ALA A 336 11.46 -5.86 -9.47
N PRO A 337 10.91 -6.43 -10.55
CA PRO A 337 9.53 -6.14 -10.99
C PRO A 337 8.54 -6.99 -10.22
N ASP A 338 7.27 -6.58 -10.24
CA ASP A 338 6.20 -7.47 -9.85
C ASP A 338 6.08 -8.69 -10.77
N LEU A 339 5.76 -9.83 -10.18
CA LEU A 339 5.58 -11.09 -10.89
C LEU A 339 4.11 -11.55 -10.91
N TYR A 340 3.20 -10.77 -10.37
CA TYR A 340 1.77 -11.01 -10.53
C TYR A 340 1.26 -10.43 -11.86
N ARG A 341 0.11 -10.90 -12.25
CA ARG A 341 -0.51 -10.45 -13.50
C ARG A 341 -1.42 -9.27 -13.23
N TYR A 342 -0.97 -8.09 -13.60
CA TYR A 342 -1.79 -6.90 -13.59
C TYR A 342 -3.04 -7.03 -14.46
N TYR A 343 -4.07 -6.24 -14.16
CA TYR A 343 -5.27 -6.02 -14.98
C TYR A 343 -6.28 -7.18 -15.03
N VAL A 344 -5.91 -8.40 -14.84
CA VAL A 344 -6.84 -9.53 -14.95
C VAL A 344 -7.42 -9.80 -13.56
N GLY A 345 -8.66 -9.39 -13.31
CA GLY A 345 -9.37 -9.60 -12.04
C GLY A 345 -9.58 -11.07 -11.63
N THR A 346 -8.67 -11.95 -12.03
CA THR A 346 -8.63 -13.37 -11.70
C THR A 346 -7.31 -13.69 -11.02
N ASN A 347 -7.33 -14.55 -10.03
CA ASN A 347 -6.17 -15.08 -9.28
C ASN A 347 -5.18 -15.89 -10.15
N VAL A 348 -4.92 -15.48 -11.38
CA VAL A 348 -3.91 -16.13 -12.21
C VAL A 348 -2.57 -15.51 -11.91
N SER A 349 -1.89 -16.11 -10.97
CA SER A 349 -0.51 -15.77 -10.62
C SER A 349 0.46 -16.46 -11.57
N GLY A 350 1.39 -15.69 -12.15
CA GLY A 350 2.41 -16.22 -13.07
C GLY A 350 3.36 -17.21 -12.39
N VAL A 351 3.69 -17.00 -11.12
CA VAL A 351 4.61 -17.83 -10.32
C VAL A 351 3.95 -18.35 -9.03
N GLY A 352 2.65 -18.13 -8.86
CA GLY A 352 1.93 -18.57 -7.66
C GLY A 352 2.41 -17.86 -6.39
N SER A 353 2.21 -18.50 -5.24
CA SER A 353 2.69 -18.02 -3.94
C SER A 353 4.15 -18.38 -3.64
N TRP A 354 4.95 -18.71 -4.67
CA TRP A 354 6.33 -19.11 -4.49
C TRP A 354 7.33 -17.96 -4.41
N ASP A 355 6.92 -16.78 -4.89
CA ASP A 355 7.76 -15.59 -4.94
C ASP A 355 7.10 -14.41 -4.25
N LEU A 356 7.87 -13.69 -3.43
CA LEU A 356 7.41 -12.52 -2.71
C LEU A 356 6.89 -11.43 -3.65
N MET A 357 7.47 -11.30 -4.86
CA MET A 357 7.04 -10.30 -5.85
C MET A 357 5.73 -10.68 -6.57
N CYS A 358 5.12 -11.78 -6.21
CA CYS A 358 3.84 -12.21 -6.74
C CYS A 358 2.72 -12.25 -5.71
N SER A 359 3.06 -12.59 -4.47
CA SER A 359 2.08 -12.74 -3.39
C SER A 359 2.81 -12.67 -2.06
N ASN A 360 2.32 -11.90 -1.11
CA ASN A 360 2.94 -11.76 0.19
C ASN A 360 2.29 -12.68 1.20
N THR A 361 3.09 -13.41 1.96
CA THR A 361 2.62 -14.20 3.11
C THR A 361 3.38 -13.82 4.37
N THR A 362 2.84 -14.11 5.52
CA THR A 362 3.55 -13.97 6.79
C THR A 362 3.81 -15.34 7.37
N PRO A 363 5.08 -15.77 7.50
CA PRO A 363 6.33 -15.06 7.13
C PRO A 363 6.50 -14.86 5.63
N PRO A 364 7.37 -13.91 5.20
CA PRO A 364 7.64 -13.68 3.78
C PRO A 364 8.21 -14.92 3.10
N GLN A 365 7.67 -15.26 1.92
CA GLN A 365 8.24 -16.30 1.09
C GLN A 365 9.60 -15.88 0.53
N HIS A 366 10.34 -16.88 0.03
CA HIS A 366 11.56 -16.61 -0.71
C HIS A 366 11.26 -15.99 -2.08
N MET A 367 12.29 -15.47 -2.71
CA MET A 367 12.28 -15.08 -4.11
C MET A 367 12.59 -16.28 -5.00
N SER A 368 12.11 -16.24 -6.24
CA SER A 368 12.48 -17.20 -7.29
C SER A 368 13.91 -16.94 -7.79
N ALA A 369 14.42 -17.83 -8.61
CA ALA A 369 15.71 -17.61 -9.26
C ALA A 369 15.68 -16.51 -10.34
N TYR A 370 14.50 -16.01 -10.68
CA TYR A 370 14.33 -14.90 -11.62
C TYR A 370 14.52 -13.54 -10.92
N THR A 371 14.04 -13.42 -9.70
CA THR A 371 14.14 -12.22 -8.87
C THR A 371 15.50 -12.12 -8.22
#